data_5a06b1423477fc84b225b095adf522e7
#
_entry.id   5a06b1423477fc84b225b095adf522e7
#
_cell.length_a   1.000
_cell.length_b   1.000
_cell.length_c   1.000
_cell.angle_alpha   90.00
_cell.angle_beta   90.00
_cell.angle_gamma   90.00
#
_symmetry.space_group_name_H-M   'P 1'
#
loop_
_entity.id
_entity.type
_entity.pdbx_description
1 polymer ?
#
loop_
_entity_poly.entity_id
_entity_poly.type
_entity_poly.pdbx_seq_one_letter_code
_entity_poly.pdbx_strand_id
1 'polypeptide(L)'
;TIETGERILNRYLDKMSGAQYVLLEYGGNDSDYNWQEIAESPDKEHFPRTRLEVFEEVYERVVSKIKEMGAIPLVLSLPPMDAERYFAFFSQKWEDGFRANVMRWLGGSTNTIMSGHELYNLATMRIAQRTGAQWIDVTSGLLKGHNFRAYLCDDGIHPNERGQRMIAEAVLQSLR
;
A
#
# COMPACT_ATOMS: atom_id res chain seq x y z
N THR A 1 8.06 -2.92 -1.54
CA THR A 1 7.78 -1.87 -2.55
C THR A 1 7.57 -2.45 -3.93
N ILE A 2 6.98 -1.68 -4.82
CA ILE A 2 6.74 -2.06 -6.22
C ILE A 2 8.03 -2.37 -6.97
N GLU A 3 9.12 -1.64 -6.72
CA GLU A 3 10.42 -1.91 -7.31
C GLU A 3 10.98 -3.28 -6.90
N THR A 4 10.76 -3.68 -5.66
CA THR A 4 11.09 -5.04 -5.19
C THR A 4 10.21 -6.07 -5.88
N GLY A 5 8.92 -5.78 -6.04
CA GLY A 5 7.97 -6.60 -6.79
C GLY A 5 8.38 -6.81 -8.24
N GLU A 6 8.80 -5.75 -8.92
CA GLU A 6 9.30 -5.83 -10.31
C GLU A 6 10.54 -6.74 -10.42
N ARG A 7 11.49 -6.62 -9.49
CA ARG A 7 12.69 -7.49 -9.45
C ARG A 7 12.33 -8.96 -9.23
N ILE A 8 11.36 -9.21 -8.32
CA ILE A 8 10.88 -10.58 -8.05
C ILE A 8 10.16 -11.13 -9.28
N LEU A 9 9.25 -10.37 -9.89
CA LEU A 9 8.56 -10.76 -11.11
C LEU A 9 9.56 -11.17 -12.20
N ASN A 10 10.52 -10.31 -12.48
CA ASN A 10 11.55 -10.58 -13.50
C ASN A 10 12.36 -11.85 -13.21
N ARG A 11 12.65 -12.15 -11.95
CA ARG A 11 13.40 -13.37 -11.55
C ARG A 11 12.58 -14.64 -11.71
N TYR A 12 11.27 -14.57 -11.53
CA TYR A 12 10.42 -15.76 -11.48
C TYR A 12 9.42 -15.84 -12.64
N LEU A 13 9.59 -15.00 -13.67
CA LEU A 13 8.70 -14.92 -14.82
C LEU A 13 8.42 -16.31 -15.43
N ASP A 14 9.46 -17.09 -15.67
CA ASP A 14 9.33 -18.44 -16.23
C ASP A 14 8.52 -19.41 -15.35
N LYS A 15 8.60 -19.22 -14.01
CA LYS A 15 7.86 -20.05 -13.06
C LYS A 15 6.37 -19.68 -12.96
N MET A 16 6.01 -18.49 -13.45
CA MET A 16 4.63 -18.02 -13.50
C MET A 16 3.93 -18.40 -14.81
N SER A 17 4.60 -19.14 -15.69
CA SER A 17 4.01 -19.65 -16.93
C SER A 17 2.76 -20.47 -16.63
N GLY A 18 1.63 -20.14 -17.29
CA GLY A 18 0.34 -20.75 -17.06
C GLY A 18 -0.52 -20.13 -15.96
N ALA A 19 -0.05 -19.11 -15.26
CA ALA A 19 -0.89 -18.32 -14.37
C ALA A 19 -2.01 -17.63 -15.16
N GLN A 20 -3.26 -17.82 -14.77
CA GLN A 20 -4.39 -17.12 -15.37
C GLN A 20 -4.51 -15.69 -14.84
N TYR A 21 -4.31 -15.51 -13.54
CA TYR A 21 -4.46 -14.23 -12.83
C TYR A 21 -3.22 -13.95 -11.99
N VAL A 22 -2.87 -12.69 -11.90
CA VAL A 22 -1.83 -12.20 -10.99
C VAL A 22 -2.40 -11.05 -10.16
N LEU A 23 -2.53 -11.28 -8.85
CA LEU A 23 -2.96 -10.25 -7.91
C LEU A 23 -1.79 -9.34 -7.58
N LEU A 24 -2.03 -8.05 -7.64
CA LEU A 24 -1.07 -7.00 -7.34
C LEU A 24 -1.61 -6.10 -6.23
N GLU A 25 -0.96 -6.14 -5.07
CA GLU A 25 -1.23 -5.26 -3.93
C GLU A 25 0.08 -4.59 -3.53
N TYR A 26 0.28 -3.35 -4.01
CA TYR A 26 1.42 -2.50 -3.76
C TYR A 26 0.96 -1.07 -3.48
N GLY A 27 1.71 -0.35 -2.66
CA GLY A 27 1.46 1.03 -2.31
C GLY A 27 1.63 1.32 -0.83
N GLY A 28 1.21 0.42 0.07
CA GLY A 28 1.35 0.60 1.51
C GLY A 28 2.80 0.80 1.94
N ASN A 29 3.69 -0.10 1.54
CA ASN A 29 5.13 0.05 1.81
C ASN A 29 5.80 1.13 0.96
N ASP A 30 5.23 1.49 -0.18
CA ASP A 30 5.78 2.50 -1.07
C ASP A 30 5.53 3.91 -0.52
N SER A 31 4.34 4.13 0.06
CA SER A 31 3.94 5.39 0.69
C SER A 31 4.58 5.63 2.06
N ASP A 32 5.20 4.61 2.66
CA ASP A 32 5.83 4.69 3.98
C ASP A 32 7.18 5.41 3.92
N TYR A 33 7.64 5.88 5.08
CA TYR A 33 8.86 6.67 5.22
C TYR A 33 9.94 5.94 6.04
N ASN A 34 11.16 6.44 6.01
CA ASN A 34 12.18 6.12 6.99
C ASN A 34 11.97 6.99 8.25
N TRP A 35 11.12 6.54 9.14
CA TRP A 35 10.72 7.29 10.34
C TRP A 35 11.89 7.61 11.28
N GLN A 36 12.92 6.75 11.32
CA GLN A 36 14.12 7.01 12.11
C GLN A 36 14.90 8.20 11.53
N GLU A 37 15.08 8.25 10.22
CA GLU A 37 15.77 9.37 9.56
C GLU A 37 15.03 10.69 9.76
N ILE A 38 13.70 10.67 9.71
CA ILE A 38 12.85 11.83 10.01
C ILE A 38 13.05 12.26 11.47
N ALA A 39 13.06 11.32 12.42
CA ALA A 39 13.28 11.63 13.83
C ALA A 39 14.65 12.26 14.11
N GLU A 40 15.68 11.81 13.39
CA GLU A 40 17.04 12.32 13.50
C GLU A 40 17.25 13.69 12.81
N SER A 41 16.47 13.97 11.76
CA SER A 41 16.64 15.16 10.93
C SER A 41 15.28 15.77 10.49
N PRO A 42 14.40 16.18 11.43
CA PRO A 42 13.02 16.54 11.11
C PRO A 42 12.87 17.85 10.31
N ASP A 43 13.92 18.63 10.19
CA ASP A 43 13.92 19.90 9.43
C ASP A 43 14.36 19.71 7.97
N LYS A 44 14.73 18.48 7.59
CA LYS A 44 15.06 18.14 6.21
C LYS A 44 13.83 17.71 5.42
N GLU A 45 13.93 17.77 4.10
CA GLU A 45 12.96 17.17 3.22
C GLU A 45 13.12 15.64 3.23
N HIS A 46 12.01 14.92 3.39
CA HIS A 46 11.97 13.47 3.36
C HIS A 46 10.95 13.01 2.34
N PHE A 47 11.25 11.89 1.68
CA PHE A 47 10.42 11.31 0.65
C PHE A 47 9.94 9.93 1.07
N PRO A 48 8.77 9.48 0.57
CA PRO A 48 8.33 8.11 0.76
C PRO A 48 9.35 7.13 0.15
N ARG A 49 9.32 5.88 0.56
CA ARG A 49 10.24 4.81 0.11
C ARG A 49 10.29 4.68 -1.41
N THR A 50 9.17 4.89 -2.08
CA THR A 50 9.09 5.01 -3.54
C THR A 50 8.28 6.25 -3.86
N ARG A 51 8.86 7.24 -4.51
CA ARG A 51 8.13 8.46 -4.90
C ARG A 51 6.95 8.10 -5.80
N LEU A 52 5.86 8.86 -5.70
CA LEU A 52 4.58 8.54 -6.34
C LEU A 52 4.72 8.37 -7.86
N GLU A 53 5.50 9.22 -8.52
CA GLU A 53 5.73 9.16 -9.96
C GLU A 53 6.47 7.87 -10.37
N VAL A 54 7.49 7.50 -9.59
CA VAL A 54 8.25 6.26 -9.78
C VAL A 54 7.36 5.05 -9.50
N PHE A 55 6.53 5.12 -8.46
CA PHE A 55 5.57 4.06 -8.14
C PHE A 55 4.61 3.81 -9.30
N GLU A 56 4.00 4.86 -9.85
CA GLU A 56 3.08 4.74 -10.99
C GLU A 56 3.79 4.14 -12.22
N GLU A 57 4.97 4.65 -12.56
CA GLU A 57 5.75 4.18 -13.71
C GLU A 57 6.14 2.70 -13.59
N VAL A 58 6.69 2.30 -12.43
CA VAL A 58 7.11 0.90 -12.20
C VAL A 58 5.91 -0.03 -12.18
N TYR A 59 4.80 0.40 -11.57
CA TYR A 59 3.60 -0.43 -11.52
C TYR A 59 3.02 -0.66 -12.91
N GLU A 60 2.97 0.34 -13.77
CA GLU A 60 2.52 0.20 -15.17
C GLU A 60 3.40 -0.80 -15.94
N ARG A 61 4.73 -0.75 -15.73
CA ARG A 61 5.64 -1.75 -16.32
C ARG A 61 5.35 -3.17 -15.81
N VAL A 62 5.08 -3.34 -14.51
CA VAL A 62 4.72 -4.63 -13.92
C VAL A 62 3.42 -5.17 -14.54
N VAL A 63 2.39 -4.32 -14.65
CA VAL A 63 1.12 -4.69 -15.29
C VAL A 63 1.34 -5.11 -16.75
N SER A 64 2.15 -4.36 -17.51
CA SER A 64 2.44 -4.66 -18.91
C SER A 64 3.13 -6.01 -19.07
N LYS A 65 4.15 -6.30 -18.25
CA LYS A 65 4.84 -7.59 -18.25
C LYS A 65 3.91 -8.77 -17.96
N ILE A 66 2.98 -8.61 -17.02
CA ILE A 66 2.01 -9.66 -16.70
C ILE A 66 1.08 -9.92 -17.89
N LYS A 67 0.66 -8.88 -18.59
CA LYS A 67 -0.15 -9.02 -19.82
C LYS A 67 0.63 -9.70 -20.95
N GLU A 68 1.90 -9.35 -21.13
CA GLU A 68 2.79 -9.98 -22.09
C GLU A 68 2.99 -11.48 -21.85
N MET A 69 2.93 -11.93 -20.59
CA MET A 69 2.92 -13.34 -20.23
C MET A 69 1.62 -14.07 -20.56
N GLY A 70 0.58 -13.35 -20.96
CA GLY A 70 -0.77 -13.90 -21.19
C GLY A 70 -1.62 -14.04 -19.93
N ALA A 71 -1.18 -13.51 -18.79
CA ALA A 71 -1.96 -13.48 -17.55
C ALA A 71 -2.78 -12.19 -17.42
N ILE A 72 -3.84 -12.25 -16.60
CA ILE A 72 -4.72 -11.12 -16.32
C ILE A 72 -4.24 -10.45 -15.02
N PRO A 73 -3.72 -9.20 -15.05
CA PRO A 73 -3.36 -8.47 -13.85
C PRO A 73 -4.61 -7.96 -13.13
N LEU A 74 -4.68 -8.22 -11.83
CA LEU A 74 -5.72 -7.75 -10.92
C LEU A 74 -5.07 -6.75 -9.95
N VAL A 75 -5.35 -5.48 -10.12
CA VAL A 75 -4.80 -4.40 -9.27
C VAL A 75 -5.76 -4.17 -8.11
N LEU A 76 -5.30 -4.36 -6.89
CA LEU A 76 -6.10 -4.14 -5.70
C LEU A 76 -5.94 -2.69 -5.22
N SER A 77 -7.03 -2.11 -4.71
CA SER A 77 -6.94 -0.93 -3.84
C SER A 77 -6.25 -1.29 -2.52
N LEU A 78 -5.74 -0.31 -1.79
CA LEU A 78 -5.10 -0.56 -0.50
C LEU A 78 -6.15 -0.73 0.60
N PRO A 79 -5.91 -1.63 1.58
CA PRO A 79 -6.69 -1.63 2.81
C PRO A 79 -6.59 -0.27 3.50
N PRO A 80 -7.66 0.20 4.18
CA PRO A 80 -7.59 1.44 4.94
C PRO A 80 -6.60 1.31 6.10
N MET A 81 -5.98 2.41 6.51
CA MET A 81 -5.06 2.43 7.64
C MET A 81 -5.58 3.29 8.81
N ASP A 82 -5.21 2.91 10.04
CA ASP A 82 -5.34 3.73 11.23
C ASP A 82 -4.00 4.41 11.53
N ALA A 83 -3.82 5.63 11.03
CA ALA A 83 -2.55 6.35 11.13
C ALA A 83 -2.14 6.66 12.58
N GLU A 84 -3.09 6.84 13.51
CA GLU A 84 -2.80 7.05 14.93
C GLU A 84 -2.23 5.79 15.57
N ARG A 85 -2.86 4.64 15.31
CA ARG A 85 -2.39 3.34 15.80
C ARG A 85 -1.07 2.98 15.17
N TYR A 86 -0.90 3.22 13.88
CA TYR A 86 0.37 2.98 13.18
C TYR A 86 1.50 3.83 13.76
N PHE A 87 1.28 5.12 13.97
CA PHE A 87 2.27 6.00 14.62
C PHE A 87 2.63 5.50 16.03
N ALA A 88 1.63 5.16 16.83
CA ALA A 88 1.86 4.62 18.17
C ALA A 88 2.66 3.32 18.14
N PHE A 89 2.35 2.42 17.18
CA PHE A 89 2.99 1.13 17.04
C PHE A 89 4.48 1.25 16.68
N PHE A 90 4.83 1.96 15.61
CA PHE A 90 6.23 2.04 15.19
C PHE A 90 7.08 2.89 16.13
N SER A 91 6.49 3.88 16.80
CA SER A 91 7.20 4.78 17.70
C SER A 91 7.23 4.33 19.18
N GLN A 92 6.61 3.19 19.53
CA GLN A 92 6.48 2.74 20.92
C GLN A 92 7.81 2.53 21.65
N LYS A 93 8.89 2.20 20.91
CA LYS A 93 10.23 1.96 21.45
C LYS A 93 11.13 3.19 21.43
N TRP A 94 10.62 4.31 20.94
CA TRP A 94 11.39 5.53 20.80
C TRP A 94 11.26 6.40 22.04
N GLU A 95 12.33 7.15 22.30
CA GLU A 95 12.30 8.22 23.30
C GLU A 95 11.35 9.33 22.88
N ASP A 96 10.85 10.09 23.87
CA ASP A 96 9.87 11.18 23.64
C ASP A 96 10.37 12.24 22.65
N GLY A 97 11.67 12.52 22.64
CA GLY A 97 12.28 13.47 21.69
C GLY A 97 12.13 13.02 20.24
N PHE A 98 12.32 11.74 19.94
CA PHE A 98 12.15 11.19 18.60
C PHE A 98 10.68 11.28 18.13
N ARG A 99 9.77 10.91 19.02
CA ARG A 99 8.32 11.01 18.74
C ARG A 99 7.90 12.45 18.46
N ALA A 100 8.39 13.40 19.27
CA ALA A 100 8.12 14.82 19.07
C ALA A 100 8.67 15.35 17.73
N ASN A 101 9.87 14.91 17.33
CA ASN A 101 10.48 15.28 16.07
C ASN A 101 9.66 14.78 14.87
N VAL A 102 9.24 13.51 14.87
CA VAL A 102 8.38 12.97 13.80
C VAL A 102 7.05 13.72 13.76
N MET A 103 6.42 13.95 14.91
CA MET A 103 5.15 14.66 14.97
C MET A 103 5.29 16.11 14.45
N ARG A 104 6.42 16.79 14.74
CA ARG A 104 6.74 18.11 14.18
C ARG A 104 6.84 18.08 12.66
N TRP A 105 7.56 17.12 12.11
CA TRP A 105 7.68 16.94 10.66
C TRP A 105 6.32 16.66 10.01
N LEU A 106 5.44 15.88 10.66
CA LEU A 106 4.08 15.60 10.23
C LEU A 106 3.12 16.81 10.32
N GLY A 107 3.60 17.96 10.84
CA GLY A 107 2.76 19.15 11.02
C GLY A 107 1.80 19.04 12.21
N GLY A 108 2.11 18.20 13.19
CA GLY A 108 1.32 18.02 14.41
C GLY A 108 0.14 17.03 14.28
N SER A 109 0.03 16.31 13.17
CA SER A 109 -1.08 15.38 12.94
C SER A 109 -0.66 14.15 12.16
N THR A 110 -1.14 12.97 12.57
CA THR A 110 -0.99 11.71 11.83
C THR A 110 -1.80 11.67 10.53
N ASN A 111 -2.68 12.63 10.28
CA ASN A 111 -3.44 12.74 9.04
C ASN A 111 -2.53 12.81 7.81
N THR A 112 -1.32 13.36 7.94
CA THR A 112 -0.31 13.39 6.88
C THR A 112 0.09 11.98 6.42
N ILE A 113 0.20 11.02 7.35
CA ILE A 113 0.47 9.60 7.06
C ILE A 113 -0.70 9.02 6.25
N MET A 114 -1.93 9.23 6.75
CA MET A 114 -3.15 8.74 6.08
C MET A 114 -3.31 9.34 4.69
N SER A 115 -3.10 10.65 4.52
CA SER A 115 -3.20 11.31 3.22
C SER A 115 -2.15 10.81 2.24
N GLY A 116 -0.92 10.58 2.71
CA GLY A 116 0.14 9.95 1.91
C GLY A 116 -0.27 8.57 1.40
N HIS A 117 -0.74 7.70 2.30
CA HIS A 117 -1.24 6.37 1.93
C HIS A 117 -2.39 6.44 0.91
N GLU A 118 -3.35 7.36 1.09
CA GLU A 118 -4.48 7.51 0.18
C GLU A 118 -4.07 7.99 -1.22
N LEU A 119 -3.02 8.78 -1.34
CA LEU A 119 -2.47 9.16 -2.67
C LEU A 119 -2.03 7.94 -3.47
N TYR A 120 -1.39 6.94 -2.81
CA TYR A 120 -0.99 5.68 -3.46
C TYR A 120 -2.20 4.78 -3.72
N ASN A 121 -3.19 4.76 -2.83
CA ASN A 121 -4.44 4.07 -3.06
C ASN A 121 -5.13 4.58 -4.33
N LEU A 122 -5.29 5.89 -4.47
CA LEU A 122 -5.83 6.52 -5.69
C LEU A 122 -4.96 6.27 -6.94
N ALA A 123 -3.64 6.15 -6.76
CA ALA A 123 -2.74 5.81 -7.86
C ALA A 123 -3.00 4.41 -8.40
N THR A 124 -3.34 3.42 -7.57
CA THR A 124 -3.68 2.07 -8.05
C THR A 124 -4.86 2.08 -9.02
N MET A 125 -5.88 2.90 -8.75
CA MET A 125 -7.03 3.06 -9.63
C MET A 125 -6.62 3.73 -10.97
N ARG A 126 -5.81 4.80 -10.91
CA ARG A 126 -5.32 5.49 -12.13
C ARG A 126 -4.48 4.56 -12.99
N ILE A 127 -3.59 3.76 -12.37
CA ILE A 127 -2.76 2.76 -13.04
C ILE A 127 -3.64 1.73 -13.75
N ALA A 128 -4.64 1.18 -13.06
CA ALA A 128 -5.57 0.23 -13.65
C ALA A 128 -6.32 0.83 -14.85
N GLN A 129 -6.79 2.07 -14.74
CA GLN A 129 -7.45 2.79 -15.84
C GLN A 129 -6.53 2.99 -17.04
N ARG A 130 -5.29 3.49 -16.82
CA ARG A 130 -4.32 3.74 -17.91
C ARG A 130 -3.87 2.47 -18.59
N THR A 131 -3.70 1.40 -17.84
CA THR A 131 -3.21 0.12 -18.35
C THR A 131 -4.34 -0.80 -18.85
N GLY A 132 -5.60 -0.50 -18.57
CA GLY A 132 -6.73 -1.38 -18.83
C GLY A 132 -6.65 -2.68 -18.00
N ALA A 133 -6.03 -2.65 -16.82
CA ALA A 133 -6.08 -3.74 -15.85
C ALA A 133 -7.40 -3.70 -15.08
N GLN A 134 -7.83 -4.86 -14.56
CA GLN A 134 -8.98 -4.90 -13.68
C GLN A 134 -8.59 -4.33 -12.31
N TRP A 135 -9.33 -3.33 -11.82
CA TRP A 135 -9.17 -2.80 -10.47
C TRP A 135 -10.19 -3.43 -9.53
N ILE A 136 -9.74 -3.85 -8.35
CA ILE A 136 -10.59 -4.48 -7.33
C ILE A 136 -10.60 -3.59 -6.09
N ASP A 137 -11.77 -3.06 -5.76
CA ASP A 137 -11.99 -2.22 -4.59
C ASP A 137 -12.12 -3.10 -3.32
N VAL A 138 -11.04 -3.25 -2.58
CA VAL A 138 -11.04 -3.89 -1.26
C VAL A 138 -11.21 -2.86 -0.14
N THR A 139 -10.95 -1.58 -0.39
CA THR A 139 -11.02 -0.49 0.57
C THR A 139 -12.46 -0.25 1.04
N SER A 140 -13.38 -0.08 0.09
CA SER A 140 -14.78 0.24 0.39
C SER A 140 -15.47 -0.82 1.25
N GLY A 141 -15.17 -2.09 1.03
CA GLY A 141 -15.71 -3.20 1.83
C GLY A 141 -15.33 -3.07 3.31
N LEU A 142 -14.07 -2.75 3.58
CA LEU A 142 -13.56 -2.57 4.94
C LEU A 142 -14.08 -1.30 5.61
N LEU A 143 -14.32 -0.22 4.84
CA LEU A 143 -14.81 1.07 5.36
C LEU A 143 -16.33 1.11 5.61
N LYS A 144 -17.13 0.23 5.00
CA LYS A 144 -18.60 0.23 5.16
C LYS A 144 -19.09 0.02 6.59
N GLY A 145 -18.28 -0.60 7.44
CA GLY A 145 -18.60 -0.76 8.86
C GLY A 145 -18.31 0.52 9.66
N HIS A 146 -19.05 0.77 10.74
CA HIS A 146 -18.81 1.91 11.64
C HIS A 146 -17.43 1.86 12.32
N ASN A 147 -16.76 0.71 12.32
CA ASN A 147 -15.48 0.52 12.98
C ASN A 147 -14.54 -0.32 12.09
N PHE A 148 -13.95 0.30 11.07
CA PHE A 148 -12.96 -0.36 10.20
C PHE A 148 -11.71 -0.82 10.98
N ARG A 149 -11.41 -0.19 12.11
CA ARG A 149 -10.30 -0.57 13.01
C ARG A 149 -10.40 -2.01 13.52
N ALA A 150 -11.62 -2.59 13.57
CA ALA A 150 -11.85 -3.97 13.95
C ALA A 150 -11.36 -5.00 12.91
N TYR A 151 -11.02 -4.56 11.71
CA TYR A 151 -10.47 -5.37 10.61
C TYR A 151 -8.96 -5.27 10.49
N LEU A 152 -8.30 -4.46 11.33
CA LEU A 152 -6.85 -4.26 11.33
C LEU A 152 -6.20 -4.97 12.53
N CYS A 153 -4.94 -5.31 12.35
CA CYS A 153 -4.04 -5.74 13.43
C CYS A 153 -3.70 -4.57 14.37
N ASP A 154 -2.98 -4.86 15.45
CA ASP A 154 -2.58 -3.86 16.45
C ASP A 154 -1.65 -2.78 15.89
N ASP A 155 -0.97 -3.06 14.79
CA ASP A 155 -0.12 -2.10 14.08
C ASP A 155 -0.89 -1.02 13.30
N GLY A 156 -2.20 -1.19 13.11
CA GLY A 156 -3.05 -0.22 12.43
C GLY A 156 -2.96 -0.20 10.90
N ILE A 157 -2.19 -1.11 10.28
CA ILE A 157 -2.00 -1.15 8.82
C ILE A 157 -2.30 -2.50 8.19
N HIS A 158 -1.98 -3.61 8.86
CA HIS A 158 -2.22 -4.93 8.30
C HIS A 158 -3.64 -5.41 8.60
N PRO A 159 -4.37 -5.91 7.58
CA PRO A 159 -5.65 -6.57 7.82
C PRO A 159 -5.49 -7.82 8.70
N ASN A 160 -6.29 -7.93 9.75
CA ASN A 160 -6.38 -9.14 10.56
C ASN A 160 -7.18 -10.25 9.82
N GLU A 161 -7.40 -11.41 10.46
CA GLU A 161 -8.11 -12.53 9.85
C GLU A 161 -9.47 -12.13 9.26
N ARG A 162 -10.23 -11.27 9.96
CA ARG A 162 -11.54 -10.79 9.47
C ARG A 162 -11.38 -9.87 8.26
N GLY A 163 -10.38 -8.97 8.29
CA GLY A 163 -10.04 -8.10 7.17
C GLY A 163 -9.59 -8.91 5.94
N GLN A 164 -8.74 -9.91 6.14
CA GLN A 164 -8.28 -10.80 5.08
C GLN A 164 -9.43 -11.57 4.42
N ARG A 165 -10.41 -12.04 5.19
CA ARG A 165 -11.61 -12.70 4.64
C ARG A 165 -12.41 -11.75 3.75
N MET A 166 -12.61 -10.51 4.16
CA MET A 166 -13.32 -9.50 3.36
C MET A 166 -12.59 -9.19 2.05
N ILE A 167 -11.26 -9.09 2.09
CA ILE A 167 -10.44 -8.91 0.88
C ILE A 167 -10.61 -10.10 -0.06
N ALA A 168 -10.49 -11.31 0.47
CA ALA A 168 -10.66 -12.54 -0.32
C ALA A 168 -12.05 -12.61 -0.98
N GLU A 169 -13.11 -12.27 -0.25
CA GLU A 169 -14.48 -12.21 -0.78
C GLU A 169 -14.61 -11.19 -1.92
N ALA A 170 -14.02 -9.99 -1.77
CA ALA A 170 -14.04 -8.97 -2.82
C ALA A 170 -13.32 -9.47 -4.09
N VAL A 171 -12.15 -10.09 -3.94
CA VAL A 171 -11.42 -10.69 -5.07
C VAL A 171 -12.24 -11.79 -5.74
N LEU A 172 -12.81 -12.74 -4.98
CA LEU A 172 -13.61 -13.82 -5.54
C LEU A 172 -14.89 -13.36 -6.24
N GLN A 173 -15.50 -12.28 -5.75
CA GLN A 173 -16.67 -11.65 -6.41
C GLN A 173 -16.31 -11.00 -7.74
N SER A 174 -15.11 -10.44 -7.84
CA SER A 174 -14.64 -9.77 -9.06
C SER A 174 -14.26 -10.73 -10.20
N LEU A 175 -14.09 -12.03 -9.89
CA LEU A 175 -13.74 -13.09 -10.85
C LEU A 175 -14.96 -13.83 -11.40
N ARG A 176 -16.16 -13.49 -10.96
CA ARG A 176 -17.44 -14.07 -11.44
C ARG A 176 -18.03 -13.24 -12.57
#